data_ea1447bd57276e51de00a58e1b415b0a
#
_entry.id   ea1447bd57276e51de00a58e1b415b0a
#
_cell.length_a   1.000
_cell.length_b   1.000
_cell.length_c   1.000
_cell.angle_alpha   90.00
_cell.angle_beta   90.00
_cell.angle_gamma   90.00
#
_symmetry.space_group_name_H-M   'P 1'
#
loop_
_entity.id
_entity.type
_entity.pdbx_description
1 polymer ?
#
loop_
_entity_poly.entity_id
_entity_poly.type
_entity_poly.pdbx_seq_one_letter_code
_entity_poly.pdbx_strand_id
1 'polypeptide(L)'
;MQENVLTGKVALITGGARRVGAEIARTLHAQGMNLVIHYRSSRDDAHALQAEFEKHRPKSVALVMGDLLKVAQLPGIVEEAVAAFGRLDALVNNASSFYPTPVGAATEEQWDDLIGTNLRAPFFLAQAAAPHLKKTHGCIVNIADIHADRPIKRYPIYCAAKAGVVLLTKSLARELAPEVRVNAVAPGTIMWPEGEAEVSAAQKQEMLARIPLQRTGSPDDIASTILFLIRDATYINGQVIAVDGGRTVVA
;
A
#
# COMPACT_ATOMS: atom_id res chain seq x y z
N MET A 1 5.53 17.84 25.63
CA MET A 1 5.73 16.67 24.74
C MET A 1 4.35 16.29 24.24
N GLN A 2 4.07 16.39 22.93
CA GLN A 2 2.82 15.87 22.40
C GLN A 2 2.80 14.36 22.64
N GLU A 3 1.78 13.85 23.33
CA GLU A 3 1.56 12.42 23.43
C GLU A 3 1.56 11.82 22.01
N ASN A 4 2.31 10.75 21.82
CA ASN A 4 2.40 10.12 20.50
C ASN A 4 1.06 9.42 20.24
N VAL A 5 0.18 10.12 19.50
CA VAL A 5 -1.23 9.75 19.22
C VAL A 5 -1.38 8.35 18.61
N LEU A 6 -0.30 7.75 18.10
CA LEU A 6 -0.29 6.41 17.49
C LEU A 6 0.19 5.30 18.41
N THR A 7 0.66 5.62 19.62
CA THR A 7 1.13 4.60 20.55
C THR A 7 0.05 3.56 20.86
N GLY A 8 0.38 2.28 20.65
CA GLY A 8 -0.53 1.16 20.88
C GLY A 8 -1.60 0.93 19.81
N LYS A 9 -1.73 1.81 18.81
CA LYS A 9 -2.57 1.56 17.63
C LYS A 9 -1.94 0.49 16.74
N VAL A 10 -2.73 -0.18 15.95
CA VAL A 10 -2.33 -1.34 15.14
C VAL A 10 -2.54 -1.07 13.65
N ALA A 11 -1.52 -1.31 12.83
CA ALA A 11 -1.60 -1.26 11.38
C ALA A 11 -1.34 -2.65 10.77
N LEU A 12 -2.23 -3.10 9.88
CA LEU A 12 -1.98 -4.21 8.96
C LEU A 12 -1.43 -3.65 7.64
N ILE A 13 -0.24 -4.11 7.22
CA ILE A 13 0.43 -3.67 5.99
C ILE A 13 0.58 -4.88 5.07
N THR A 14 -0.13 -4.90 3.93
CA THR A 14 0.04 -5.97 2.95
C THR A 14 1.32 -5.79 2.14
N GLY A 15 2.07 -6.90 1.92
CA GLY A 15 3.37 -6.82 1.27
C GLY A 15 4.36 -5.93 2.03
N GLY A 16 4.26 -5.90 3.37
CA GLY A 16 4.99 -5.00 4.25
C GLY A 16 6.45 -5.38 4.50
N ALA A 17 6.95 -6.51 3.98
CA ALA A 17 8.28 -7.04 4.31
C ALA A 17 9.44 -6.38 3.54
N ARG A 18 9.17 -5.73 2.40
CA ARG A 18 10.21 -5.25 1.46
C ARG A 18 9.88 -3.88 0.89
N ARG A 19 10.92 -3.20 0.34
CA ARG A 19 10.79 -1.98 -0.47
C ARG A 19 9.94 -0.90 0.24
N VAL A 20 8.95 -0.33 -0.46
CA VAL A 20 8.05 0.70 0.07
C VAL A 20 7.29 0.20 1.31
N GLY A 21 6.82 -1.07 1.29
CA GLY A 21 6.10 -1.65 2.43
C GLY A 21 6.93 -1.71 3.72
N ALA A 22 8.22 -2.04 3.60
CA ALA A 22 9.13 -2.05 4.76
C ALA A 22 9.37 -0.63 5.30
N GLU A 23 9.46 0.38 4.43
CA GLU A 23 9.62 1.77 4.88
C GLU A 23 8.37 2.33 5.55
N ILE A 24 7.18 1.99 5.02
CA ILE A 24 5.90 2.28 5.69
C ILE A 24 5.91 1.67 7.09
N ALA A 25 6.35 0.41 7.20
CA ALA A 25 6.44 -0.27 8.49
C ALA A 25 7.40 0.44 9.46
N ARG A 26 8.61 0.84 9.01
CA ARG A 26 9.56 1.59 9.83
C ARG A 26 8.97 2.91 10.32
N THR A 27 8.39 3.67 9.42
CA THR A 27 7.80 4.98 9.72
C THR A 27 6.67 4.86 10.75
N LEU A 28 5.74 3.92 10.57
CA LEU A 28 4.63 3.74 11.51
C LEU A 28 5.10 3.17 12.86
N HIS A 29 6.07 2.24 12.86
CA HIS A 29 6.65 1.69 14.07
C HIS A 29 7.35 2.76 14.91
N ALA A 30 8.13 3.62 14.27
CA ALA A 30 8.82 4.76 14.95
C ALA A 30 7.83 5.74 15.60
N GLN A 31 6.58 5.80 15.10
CA GLN A 31 5.50 6.59 15.69
C GLN A 31 4.69 5.84 16.77
N GLY A 32 5.18 4.68 17.22
CA GLY A 32 4.56 3.95 18.32
C GLY A 32 3.47 2.93 17.92
N MET A 33 3.14 2.75 16.64
CA MET A 33 2.17 1.75 16.21
C MET A 33 2.71 0.33 16.37
N ASN A 34 1.87 -0.59 16.78
CA ASN A 34 2.11 -2.02 16.60
C ASN A 34 1.79 -2.40 15.17
N LEU A 35 2.54 -3.35 14.62
CA LEU A 35 2.44 -3.71 13.22
C LEU A 35 2.06 -5.17 13.02
N VAL A 36 1.22 -5.41 12.03
CA VAL A 36 1.05 -6.72 11.44
C VAL A 36 1.56 -6.65 10.00
N ILE A 37 2.65 -7.36 9.74
CA ILE A 37 3.31 -7.37 8.43
C ILE A 37 2.85 -8.61 7.68
N HIS A 38 2.05 -8.39 6.63
CA HIS A 38 1.66 -9.47 5.74
C HIS A 38 2.72 -9.68 4.66
N TYR A 39 3.04 -10.94 4.37
CA TYR A 39 3.92 -11.35 3.27
C TYR A 39 3.38 -12.63 2.60
N ARG A 40 3.77 -12.87 1.34
CA ARG A 40 3.45 -14.12 0.62
C ARG A 40 4.65 -15.08 0.64
N SER A 41 5.77 -14.66 0.08
CA SER A 41 6.98 -15.49 -0.10
C SER A 41 8.24 -14.90 0.53
N SER A 42 8.25 -13.63 0.94
CA SER A 42 9.40 -12.92 1.51
C SER A 42 9.53 -13.21 3.01
N ARG A 43 9.63 -14.48 3.39
CA ARG A 43 9.65 -14.92 4.80
C ARG A 43 10.86 -14.37 5.54
N ASP A 44 12.05 -14.52 4.94
CA ASP A 44 13.29 -14.11 5.59
C ASP A 44 13.36 -12.60 5.77
N ASP A 45 12.92 -11.82 4.78
CA ASP A 45 12.82 -10.36 4.89
C ASP A 45 11.82 -9.95 6.00
N ALA A 46 10.68 -10.64 6.11
CA ALA A 46 9.67 -10.35 7.12
C ALA A 46 10.23 -10.62 8.54
N HIS A 47 10.91 -11.75 8.74
CA HIS A 47 11.53 -12.07 10.03
C HIS A 47 12.69 -11.13 10.36
N ALA A 48 13.51 -10.76 9.38
CA ALA A 48 14.59 -9.79 9.58
C ALA A 48 14.04 -8.43 10.01
N LEU A 49 12.97 -7.96 9.36
CA LEU A 49 12.32 -6.70 9.70
C LEU A 49 11.65 -6.76 11.08
N GLN A 50 11.00 -7.88 11.44
CA GLN A 50 10.47 -8.10 12.78
C GLN A 50 11.58 -8.02 13.84
N ALA A 51 12.70 -8.72 13.62
CA ALA A 51 13.83 -8.69 14.54
C ALA A 51 14.47 -7.29 14.67
N GLU A 52 14.48 -6.49 13.59
CA GLU A 52 14.89 -5.08 13.61
C GLU A 52 14.02 -4.28 14.60
N PHE A 53 12.71 -4.39 14.50
CA PHE A 53 11.77 -3.63 15.31
C PHE A 53 11.76 -4.07 16.78
N GLU A 54 11.85 -5.37 17.04
CA GLU A 54 11.81 -5.92 18.39
C GLU A 54 13.02 -5.56 19.23
N LYS A 55 14.16 -5.17 18.61
CA LYS A 55 15.29 -4.59 19.32
C LYS A 55 14.95 -3.26 20.01
N HIS A 56 14.02 -2.49 19.42
CA HIS A 56 13.60 -1.19 19.94
C HIS A 56 12.35 -1.28 20.80
N ARG A 57 11.41 -2.14 20.40
CA ARG A 57 10.13 -2.30 21.10
C ARG A 57 9.68 -3.77 21.01
N PRO A 58 9.97 -4.59 22.04
CA PRO A 58 9.60 -6.00 22.06
C PRO A 58 8.09 -6.22 21.93
N LYS A 59 7.70 -7.29 21.24
CA LYS A 59 6.30 -7.70 21.01
C LYS A 59 5.43 -6.66 20.31
N SER A 60 6.03 -5.82 19.48
CA SER A 60 5.32 -4.77 18.74
C SER A 60 5.03 -5.13 17.29
N VAL A 61 5.50 -6.29 16.82
CA VAL A 61 5.31 -6.73 15.43
C VAL A 61 4.88 -8.20 15.38
N ALA A 62 3.81 -8.45 14.66
CA ALA A 62 3.36 -9.79 14.27
C ALA A 62 3.52 -9.98 12.76
N LEU A 63 3.71 -11.24 12.34
CA LEU A 63 3.83 -11.61 10.94
C LEU A 63 2.62 -12.47 10.55
N VAL A 64 2.03 -12.19 9.38
CA VAL A 64 0.95 -12.99 8.81
C VAL A 64 1.31 -13.39 7.39
N MET A 65 1.32 -14.69 7.11
CA MET A 65 1.57 -15.22 5.78
C MET A 65 0.25 -15.50 5.07
N GLY A 66 0.14 -15.10 3.79
CA GLY A 66 -1.04 -15.42 2.99
C GLY A 66 -0.85 -15.16 1.52
N ASP A 67 -1.72 -15.75 0.70
CA ASP A 67 -1.78 -15.47 -0.72
C ASP A 67 -3.03 -14.62 -1.01
N LEU A 68 -2.81 -13.35 -1.37
CA LEU A 68 -3.90 -12.40 -1.65
C LEU A 68 -4.77 -12.77 -2.85
N LEU A 69 -4.31 -13.68 -3.71
CA LEU A 69 -5.13 -14.21 -4.81
C LEU A 69 -6.23 -15.16 -4.30
N LYS A 70 -6.06 -15.74 -3.13
CA LYS A 70 -7.00 -16.68 -2.50
C LYS A 70 -8.01 -15.93 -1.63
N VAL A 71 -9.06 -15.42 -2.24
CA VAL A 71 -10.08 -14.58 -1.58
C VAL A 71 -10.60 -15.21 -0.27
N ALA A 72 -10.79 -16.53 -0.24
CA ALA A 72 -11.24 -17.24 0.96
C ALA A 72 -10.28 -17.13 2.17
N GLN A 73 -9.00 -16.79 1.95
CA GLN A 73 -8.01 -16.61 3.02
C GLN A 73 -7.98 -15.18 3.57
N LEU A 74 -8.50 -14.19 2.86
CA LEU A 74 -8.37 -12.78 3.23
C LEU A 74 -9.01 -12.43 4.58
N PRO A 75 -10.20 -12.96 4.93
CA PRO A 75 -10.73 -12.76 6.28
C PRO A 75 -9.80 -13.30 7.37
N GLY A 76 -9.18 -14.48 7.16
CA GLY A 76 -8.23 -15.06 8.11
C GLY A 76 -7.00 -14.18 8.34
N ILE A 77 -6.47 -13.54 7.31
CA ILE A 77 -5.36 -12.58 7.44
C ILE A 77 -5.74 -11.41 8.37
N VAL A 78 -6.96 -10.90 8.24
CA VAL A 78 -7.45 -9.81 9.10
C VAL A 78 -7.70 -10.28 10.53
N GLU A 79 -8.29 -11.45 10.70
CA GLU A 79 -8.54 -12.03 12.04
C GLU A 79 -7.23 -12.32 12.79
N GLU A 80 -6.21 -12.85 12.12
CA GLU A 80 -4.87 -13.03 12.69
C GLU A 80 -4.26 -11.68 13.10
N ALA A 81 -4.44 -10.64 12.27
CA ALA A 81 -3.96 -9.30 12.58
C ALA A 81 -4.64 -8.72 13.83
N VAL A 82 -5.95 -8.90 13.95
CA VAL A 82 -6.72 -8.45 15.12
C VAL A 82 -6.33 -9.26 16.34
N ALA A 83 -6.20 -10.59 16.21
CA ALA A 83 -5.86 -11.47 17.33
C ALA A 83 -4.48 -11.15 17.92
N ALA A 84 -3.52 -10.69 17.12
CA ALA A 84 -2.17 -10.35 17.57
C ALA A 84 -2.15 -9.22 18.62
N PHE A 85 -3.04 -8.23 18.53
CA PHE A 85 -3.03 -7.04 19.38
C PHE A 85 -4.41 -6.62 19.90
N GLY A 86 -5.45 -7.38 19.63
CA GLY A 86 -6.83 -7.13 20.11
C GLY A 86 -7.56 -5.99 19.38
N ARG A 87 -6.96 -5.36 18.38
CA ARG A 87 -7.53 -4.22 17.63
C ARG A 87 -6.93 -4.07 16.23
N LEU A 88 -7.59 -3.28 15.41
CA LEU A 88 -7.05 -2.82 14.12
C LEU A 88 -7.46 -1.36 13.92
N ASP A 89 -6.48 -0.48 13.66
CA ASP A 89 -6.69 0.96 13.49
C ASP A 89 -6.40 1.43 12.07
N ALA A 90 -5.52 0.73 11.36
CA ALA A 90 -5.20 1.06 9.98
C ALA A 90 -5.00 -0.20 9.13
N LEU A 91 -5.54 -0.17 7.91
CA LEU A 91 -5.22 -1.12 6.85
C LEU A 91 -4.47 -0.39 5.74
N VAL A 92 -3.24 -0.83 5.43
CA VAL A 92 -2.46 -0.32 4.31
C VAL A 92 -2.40 -1.39 3.22
N ASN A 93 -3.17 -1.21 2.15
CA ASN A 93 -3.15 -2.05 0.96
C ASN A 93 -1.96 -1.66 0.07
N ASN A 94 -0.77 -2.22 0.40
CA ASN A 94 0.48 -1.92 -0.30
C ASN A 94 0.93 -3.03 -1.26
N ALA A 95 0.54 -4.29 -1.06
CA ALA A 95 0.92 -5.38 -1.95
C ALA A 95 0.53 -5.10 -3.41
N SER A 96 1.44 -5.36 -4.35
CA SER A 96 1.24 -5.08 -5.76
C SER A 96 2.03 -6.08 -6.63
N SER A 97 1.43 -6.50 -7.75
CA SER A 97 2.12 -7.12 -8.88
C SER A 97 2.29 -6.06 -9.99
N PHE A 98 3.46 -6.02 -10.63
CA PHE A 98 3.78 -5.05 -11.68
C PHE A 98 4.69 -5.67 -12.73
N TYR A 99 4.18 -5.91 -13.92
CA TYR A 99 4.91 -6.42 -15.08
C TYR A 99 4.14 -6.12 -16.38
N PRO A 100 4.82 -6.12 -17.56
CA PRO A 100 4.18 -5.77 -18.82
C PRO A 100 3.20 -6.85 -19.30
N THR A 101 2.06 -6.40 -19.85
CA THR A 101 1.03 -7.24 -20.46
C THR A 101 0.59 -6.63 -21.80
N PRO A 102 1.45 -6.67 -22.84
CA PRO A 102 1.14 -6.02 -24.12
C PRO A 102 -0.10 -6.66 -24.77
N VAL A 103 -0.94 -5.82 -25.38
CA VAL A 103 -2.13 -6.28 -26.12
C VAL A 103 -1.70 -7.27 -27.21
N GLY A 104 -2.40 -8.38 -27.29
CA GLY A 104 -2.08 -9.50 -28.21
C GLY A 104 -1.20 -10.59 -27.63
N ALA A 105 -0.61 -10.39 -26.42
CA ALA A 105 0.22 -11.38 -25.74
C ALA A 105 -0.15 -11.59 -24.25
N ALA A 106 -1.10 -10.81 -23.73
CA ALA A 106 -1.56 -10.96 -22.35
C ALA A 106 -2.35 -12.27 -22.19
N THR A 107 -2.14 -12.96 -21.05
CA THR A 107 -2.84 -14.21 -20.69
C THR A 107 -3.87 -13.99 -19.59
N GLU A 108 -4.78 -14.95 -19.42
CA GLU A 108 -5.79 -14.94 -18.36
C GLU A 108 -5.13 -15.00 -16.97
N GLU A 109 -4.06 -15.79 -16.81
CA GLU A 109 -3.32 -15.88 -15.55
C GLU A 109 -2.69 -14.52 -15.17
N GLN A 110 -2.16 -13.80 -16.14
CA GLN A 110 -1.64 -12.44 -15.91
C GLN A 110 -2.74 -11.45 -15.52
N TRP A 111 -3.90 -11.58 -16.14
CA TRP A 111 -5.09 -10.82 -15.77
C TRP A 111 -5.50 -11.10 -14.33
N ASP A 112 -5.63 -12.38 -13.98
CA ASP A 112 -6.06 -12.82 -12.64
C ASP A 112 -5.07 -12.40 -11.55
N ASP A 113 -3.76 -12.48 -11.81
CA ASP A 113 -2.74 -12.01 -10.87
C ASP A 113 -2.80 -10.49 -10.70
N LEU A 114 -2.78 -9.71 -11.78
CA LEU A 114 -2.73 -8.25 -11.71
C LEU A 114 -4.01 -7.63 -11.14
N ILE A 115 -5.19 -8.09 -11.59
CA ILE A 115 -6.48 -7.65 -11.05
C ILE A 115 -6.67 -8.21 -9.64
N GLY A 116 -6.30 -9.47 -9.44
CA GLY A 116 -6.39 -10.16 -8.15
C GLY A 116 -5.64 -9.44 -7.05
N THR A 117 -4.36 -9.22 -7.27
CA THR A 117 -3.47 -8.60 -6.28
C THR A 117 -3.74 -7.10 -6.10
N ASN A 118 -3.89 -6.35 -7.22
CA ASN A 118 -3.94 -4.89 -7.14
C ASN A 118 -5.34 -4.33 -6.86
N LEU A 119 -6.43 -5.03 -7.19
CA LEU A 119 -7.80 -4.51 -7.06
C LEU A 119 -8.70 -5.39 -6.21
N ARG A 120 -8.80 -6.70 -6.55
CA ARG A 120 -9.72 -7.61 -5.87
C ARG A 120 -9.36 -7.79 -4.40
N ALA A 121 -8.09 -8.05 -4.09
CA ALA A 121 -7.64 -8.23 -2.72
C ALA A 121 -7.85 -6.99 -1.83
N PRO A 122 -7.51 -5.75 -2.24
CA PRO A 122 -7.85 -4.54 -1.51
C PRO A 122 -9.32 -4.41 -1.13
N PHE A 123 -10.24 -4.79 -2.03
CA PHE A 123 -11.67 -4.77 -1.72
C PHE A 123 -12.05 -5.76 -0.61
N PHE A 124 -11.66 -7.03 -0.75
CA PHE A 124 -12.03 -8.05 0.22
C PHE A 124 -11.31 -7.90 1.56
N LEU A 125 -10.09 -7.39 1.57
CA LEU A 125 -9.40 -7.00 2.81
C LEU A 125 -10.10 -5.82 3.50
N ALA A 126 -10.52 -4.80 2.75
CA ALA A 126 -11.30 -3.70 3.29
C ALA A 126 -12.63 -4.19 3.88
N GLN A 127 -13.34 -5.08 3.18
CA GLN A 127 -14.58 -5.70 3.67
C GLN A 127 -14.36 -6.46 4.98
N ALA A 128 -13.32 -7.28 5.07
CA ALA A 128 -13.00 -8.04 6.28
C ALA A 128 -12.55 -7.13 7.43
N ALA A 129 -11.77 -6.09 7.15
CA ALA A 129 -11.26 -5.15 8.14
C ALA A 129 -12.33 -4.15 8.64
N ALA A 130 -13.35 -3.85 7.85
CA ALA A 130 -14.34 -2.81 8.15
C ALA A 130 -14.99 -2.93 9.54
N PRO A 131 -15.44 -4.11 10.02
CA PRO A 131 -16.03 -4.22 11.36
C PRO A 131 -15.07 -3.86 12.49
N HIS A 132 -13.77 -4.14 12.31
CA HIS A 132 -12.73 -3.84 13.30
C HIS A 132 -12.32 -2.36 13.24
N LEU A 133 -12.15 -1.81 12.04
CA LEU A 133 -11.83 -0.41 11.81
C LEU A 133 -12.95 0.52 12.29
N LYS A 134 -14.22 0.13 12.14
CA LYS A 134 -15.36 0.90 12.69
C LYS A 134 -15.28 1.04 14.20
N LYS A 135 -14.89 -0.01 14.92
CA LYS A 135 -14.75 0.03 16.40
C LYS A 135 -13.67 0.99 16.89
N THR A 136 -12.65 1.24 16.05
CA THR A 136 -11.49 2.07 16.39
C THR A 136 -11.53 3.47 15.75
N HIS A 137 -12.58 3.77 14.97
CA HIS A 137 -12.63 4.94 14.08
C HIS A 137 -11.36 5.04 13.22
N GLY A 138 -10.99 3.92 12.61
CA GLY A 138 -9.74 3.71 11.92
C GLY A 138 -9.74 4.24 10.48
N CYS A 139 -8.75 3.80 9.71
CA CYS A 139 -8.64 4.19 8.31
C CYS A 139 -8.08 3.10 7.40
N ILE A 140 -8.32 3.27 6.10
CA ILE A 140 -7.72 2.46 5.03
C ILE A 140 -6.90 3.40 4.15
N VAL A 141 -5.66 2.99 3.83
CA VAL A 141 -4.83 3.67 2.84
C VAL A 141 -4.48 2.68 1.74
N ASN A 142 -4.92 2.98 0.53
CA ASN A 142 -4.61 2.17 -0.64
C ASN A 142 -3.38 2.74 -1.38
N ILE A 143 -2.50 1.88 -1.86
CA ILE A 143 -1.46 2.29 -2.79
C ILE A 143 -2.00 2.17 -4.22
N ALA A 144 -2.38 3.33 -4.77
CA ALA A 144 -2.72 3.49 -6.18
C ALA A 144 -1.44 3.61 -7.04
N ASP A 145 -1.49 4.39 -8.09
CA ASP A 145 -0.36 4.74 -8.94
C ASP A 145 -0.77 5.94 -9.81
N ILE A 146 0.15 6.80 -10.20
CA ILE A 146 -0.13 7.88 -11.18
C ILE A 146 -0.59 7.32 -12.53
N HIS A 147 -0.24 6.07 -12.83
CA HIS A 147 -0.65 5.36 -14.05
C HIS A 147 -2.11 4.90 -14.04
N ALA A 148 -2.83 5.13 -12.96
CA ALA A 148 -4.28 5.01 -12.90
C ALA A 148 -4.99 6.03 -13.80
N ASP A 149 -4.41 7.22 -13.97
CA ASP A 149 -4.94 8.33 -14.78
C ASP A 149 -4.12 8.54 -16.06
N ARG A 150 -2.82 8.30 -16.01
CA ARG A 150 -1.87 8.41 -17.14
C ARG A 150 -1.26 7.07 -17.48
N PRO A 151 -1.97 6.20 -18.25
CA PRO A 151 -1.53 4.83 -18.49
C PRO A 151 -0.21 4.77 -19.24
N ILE A 152 0.64 3.80 -18.88
CA ILE A 152 1.90 3.55 -19.56
C ILE A 152 1.73 2.44 -20.61
N LYS A 153 2.50 2.57 -21.71
CA LYS A 153 2.52 1.59 -22.79
C LYS A 153 2.95 0.21 -22.27
N ARG A 154 2.31 -0.86 -22.75
CA ARG A 154 2.54 -2.27 -22.42
C ARG A 154 1.96 -2.75 -21.06
N TYR A 155 1.29 -1.90 -20.27
CA TYR A 155 0.77 -2.26 -18.95
C TYR A 155 -0.76 -2.05 -18.80
N PRO A 156 -1.59 -2.39 -19.81
CA PRO A 156 -3.02 -2.05 -19.78
C PRO A 156 -3.75 -2.67 -18.59
N ILE A 157 -3.47 -3.93 -18.23
CA ILE A 157 -4.16 -4.61 -17.11
C ILE A 157 -3.79 -3.96 -15.78
N TYR A 158 -2.50 -3.68 -15.56
CA TYR A 158 -2.05 -2.99 -14.34
C TYR A 158 -2.69 -1.60 -14.21
N CYS A 159 -2.68 -0.80 -15.28
CA CYS A 159 -3.28 0.55 -15.27
C CYS A 159 -4.78 0.48 -14.98
N ALA A 160 -5.50 -0.49 -15.57
CA ALA A 160 -6.92 -0.71 -15.30
C ALA A 160 -7.15 -1.09 -13.81
N ALA A 161 -6.32 -1.97 -13.24
CA ALA A 161 -6.40 -2.32 -11.83
C ALA A 161 -6.19 -1.09 -10.92
N LYS A 162 -5.19 -0.27 -11.21
CA LYS A 162 -4.90 0.95 -10.42
C LYS A 162 -5.97 2.03 -10.58
N ALA A 163 -6.56 2.18 -11.77
CA ALA A 163 -7.75 3.03 -11.97
C ALA A 163 -8.95 2.51 -11.15
N GLY A 164 -9.12 1.18 -11.11
CA GLY A 164 -10.10 0.53 -10.24
C GLY A 164 -9.88 0.86 -8.76
N VAL A 165 -8.62 0.85 -8.27
CA VAL A 165 -8.30 1.22 -6.88
C VAL A 165 -8.66 2.68 -6.58
N VAL A 166 -8.45 3.60 -7.52
CA VAL A 166 -8.83 5.01 -7.37
C VAL A 166 -10.34 5.13 -7.15
N LEU A 167 -11.15 4.48 -7.99
CA LEU A 167 -12.61 4.50 -7.82
C LEU A 167 -13.06 3.74 -6.57
N LEU A 168 -12.45 2.59 -6.28
CA LEU A 168 -12.72 1.80 -5.08
C LEU A 168 -12.47 2.62 -3.80
N THR A 169 -11.39 3.40 -3.76
CA THR A 169 -11.09 4.29 -2.63
C THR A 169 -12.23 5.28 -2.37
N LYS A 170 -12.76 5.92 -3.42
CA LYS A 170 -13.88 6.86 -3.32
C LYS A 170 -15.18 6.16 -2.88
N SER A 171 -15.44 4.98 -3.44
CA SER A 171 -16.62 4.19 -3.10
C SER A 171 -16.60 3.75 -1.64
N LEU A 172 -15.49 3.15 -1.19
CA LEU A 172 -15.34 2.70 0.20
C LEU A 172 -15.34 3.88 1.20
N ALA A 173 -14.79 5.03 0.81
CA ALA A 173 -14.85 6.24 1.63
C ALA A 173 -16.29 6.68 1.91
N ARG A 174 -17.18 6.49 0.95
CA ARG A 174 -18.62 6.78 1.10
C ARG A 174 -19.35 5.71 1.91
N GLU A 175 -19.06 4.43 1.64
CA GLU A 175 -19.74 3.29 2.27
C GLU A 175 -19.36 3.11 3.76
N LEU A 176 -18.13 3.47 4.13
CA LEU A 176 -17.60 3.21 5.48
C LEU A 176 -17.62 4.44 6.40
N ALA A 177 -17.98 5.62 5.86
CA ALA A 177 -18.18 6.80 6.66
C ALA A 177 -19.47 6.68 7.51
N PRO A 178 -19.52 7.34 8.71
CA PRO A 178 -18.51 8.26 9.25
C PRO A 178 -17.38 7.57 10.04
N GLU A 179 -17.45 6.28 10.28
CA GLU A 179 -16.55 5.60 11.22
C GLU A 179 -15.16 5.35 10.66
N VAL A 180 -15.03 5.11 9.33
CA VAL A 180 -13.75 4.76 8.71
C VAL A 180 -13.45 5.70 7.55
N ARG A 181 -12.24 6.29 7.57
CA ARG A 181 -11.74 7.08 6.45
C ARG A 181 -11.01 6.17 5.46
N VAL A 182 -11.18 6.41 4.17
CA VAL A 182 -10.48 5.65 3.12
C VAL A 182 -9.86 6.63 2.13
N ASN A 183 -8.54 6.57 1.99
CA ASN A 183 -7.78 7.40 1.06
C ASN A 183 -6.76 6.57 0.28
N ALA A 184 -6.13 7.16 -0.70
CA ALA A 184 -5.07 6.53 -1.46
C ALA A 184 -3.86 7.46 -1.62
N VAL A 185 -2.69 6.84 -1.76
CA VAL A 185 -1.48 7.48 -2.24
C VAL A 185 -1.20 6.95 -3.64
N ALA A 186 -0.90 7.83 -4.59
CA ALA A 186 -0.53 7.51 -5.95
C ALA A 186 0.95 7.85 -6.18
N PRO A 187 1.87 6.88 -6.03
CA PRO A 187 3.28 7.09 -6.26
C PRO A 187 3.58 7.40 -7.73
N GLY A 188 4.57 8.26 -7.96
CA GLY A 188 5.30 8.36 -9.22
C GLY A 188 6.47 7.37 -9.26
N THR A 189 7.60 7.80 -9.86
CA THR A 189 8.83 7.01 -9.90
C THR A 189 9.53 7.07 -8.54
N ILE A 190 9.36 6.03 -7.71
CA ILE A 190 9.94 5.94 -6.36
C ILE A 190 11.19 5.07 -6.36
N MET A 191 11.09 3.89 -6.96
CA MET A 191 12.20 2.94 -7.11
C MET A 191 12.21 2.44 -8.54
N TRP A 192 13.40 2.20 -9.06
CA TRP A 192 13.50 1.59 -10.38
C TRP A 192 12.96 0.17 -10.33
N PRO A 193 12.19 -0.24 -11.34
CA PRO A 193 11.74 -1.61 -11.46
C PRO A 193 12.92 -2.56 -11.70
N GLU A 194 12.77 -3.80 -11.27
CA GLU A 194 13.74 -4.89 -11.39
C GLU A 194 13.20 -5.99 -12.32
N GLY A 195 14.08 -6.87 -12.78
CA GLY A 195 13.70 -8.00 -13.62
C GLY A 195 13.20 -7.58 -15.00
N GLU A 196 12.09 -8.16 -15.45
CA GLU A 196 11.52 -7.90 -16.80
C GLU A 196 11.07 -6.46 -17.03
N ALA A 197 10.87 -5.69 -15.97
CA ALA A 197 10.49 -4.28 -16.03
C ALA A 197 11.69 -3.34 -15.91
N GLU A 198 12.93 -3.85 -15.84
CA GLU A 198 14.13 -3.03 -15.71
C GLU A 198 14.29 -2.06 -16.89
N VAL A 199 14.73 -0.84 -16.59
CA VAL A 199 14.90 0.23 -17.56
C VAL A 199 16.38 0.61 -17.70
N SER A 200 16.80 0.92 -18.95
CA SER A 200 18.17 1.33 -19.26
C SER A 200 18.52 2.70 -18.64
N ALA A 201 19.82 3.00 -18.56
CA ALA A 201 20.29 4.29 -18.05
C ALA A 201 19.73 5.48 -18.88
N ALA A 202 19.61 5.35 -20.18
CA ALA A 202 19.03 6.38 -21.05
C ALA A 202 17.54 6.59 -20.74
N GLN A 203 16.78 5.51 -20.56
CA GLN A 203 15.37 5.59 -20.16
C GLN A 203 15.20 6.21 -18.77
N LYS A 204 16.08 5.90 -17.82
CA LYS A 204 16.07 6.53 -16.48
C LYS A 204 16.27 8.05 -16.61
N GLN A 205 17.21 8.51 -17.41
CA GLN A 205 17.46 9.93 -17.66
C GLN A 205 16.23 10.61 -18.30
N GLU A 206 15.63 9.99 -19.33
CA GLU A 206 14.42 10.49 -19.95
C GLU A 206 13.25 10.61 -18.98
N MET A 207 13.08 9.61 -18.12
CA MET A 207 12.04 9.63 -17.07
C MET A 207 12.28 10.74 -16.06
N LEU A 208 13.52 10.95 -15.61
CA LEU A 208 13.89 12.03 -14.69
C LEU A 208 13.65 13.42 -15.30
N ALA A 209 13.97 13.61 -16.57
CA ALA A 209 13.73 14.88 -17.27
C ALA A 209 12.25 15.30 -17.31
N ARG A 210 11.34 14.33 -17.17
CA ARG A 210 9.89 14.56 -17.13
C ARG A 210 9.33 14.80 -15.72
N ILE A 211 10.17 14.75 -14.69
CA ILE A 211 9.77 15.01 -13.29
C ILE A 211 10.19 16.43 -12.93
N PRO A 212 9.26 17.36 -12.62
CA PRO A 212 9.63 18.74 -12.28
C PRO A 212 10.64 18.86 -11.13
N LEU A 213 10.59 18.00 -10.11
CA LEU A 213 11.57 17.98 -9.04
C LEU A 213 12.91 17.31 -9.42
N GLN A 214 13.07 16.83 -10.67
CA GLN A 214 14.29 16.29 -11.27
C GLN A 214 15.00 15.18 -10.46
N ARG A 215 14.23 14.48 -9.65
CA ARG A 215 14.67 13.30 -8.88
C ARG A 215 13.59 12.24 -8.84
N THR A 216 13.97 11.00 -8.59
CA THR A 216 13.01 10.00 -8.10
C THR A 216 12.54 10.39 -6.71
N GLY A 217 11.34 9.98 -6.35
CA GLY A 217 10.96 9.90 -4.95
C GLY A 217 11.73 8.79 -4.23
N SER A 218 11.55 8.72 -2.92
CA SER A 218 12.05 7.66 -2.05
C SER A 218 10.89 6.90 -1.41
N PRO A 219 11.10 5.69 -0.90
CA PRO A 219 10.11 5.02 -0.07
C PRO A 219 9.61 5.87 1.11
N ASP A 220 10.47 6.73 1.67
CA ASP A 220 10.12 7.66 2.74
C ASP A 220 9.11 8.74 2.31
N ASP A 221 9.20 9.24 1.06
CA ASP A 221 8.21 10.20 0.52
C ASP A 221 6.79 9.59 0.54
N ILE A 222 6.68 8.27 0.31
CA ILE A 222 5.40 7.54 0.39
C ILE A 222 5.00 7.29 1.84
N ALA A 223 5.93 6.79 2.65
CA ALA A 223 5.68 6.42 4.04
C ALA A 223 5.24 7.63 4.89
N SER A 224 5.86 8.78 4.70
CA SER A 224 5.48 10.04 5.38
C SER A 224 4.09 10.53 4.97
N THR A 225 3.71 10.39 3.70
CA THR A 225 2.35 10.71 3.24
C THR A 225 1.31 9.76 3.84
N ILE A 226 1.62 8.47 3.95
CA ILE A 226 0.74 7.49 4.60
C ILE A 226 0.61 7.80 6.10
N LEU A 227 1.70 8.12 6.76
CA LEU A 227 1.68 8.55 8.16
C LEU A 227 0.77 9.77 8.36
N PHE A 228 0.89 10.79 7.50
CA PHE A 228 0.01 11.95 7.52
C PHE A 228 -1.47 11.56 7.38
N LEU A 229 -1.79 10.68 6.42
CA LEU A 229 -3.17 10.22 6.20
C LEU A 229 -3.73 9.42 7.40
N ILE A 230 -2.89 8.67 8.10
CA ILE A 230 -3.30 7.88 9.28
C ILE A 230 -3.44 8.80 10.50
N ARG A 231 -2.45 9.68 10.76
CA ARG A 231 -2.31 10.43 12.00
C ARG A 231 -3.02 11.78 12.00
N ASP A 232 -2.83 12.57 10.94
CA ASP A 232 -3.14 14.01 10.95
C ASP A 232 -4.37 14.37 10.10
N ALA A 233 -4.64 13.60 9.06
CA ALA A 233 -5.64 13.92 8.04
C ALA A 233 -7.08 13.53 8.46
N THR A 234 -7.55 14.03 9.60
CA THR A 234 -8.83 13.61 10.22
C THR A 234 -10.06 14.03 9.40
N TYR A 235 -9.95 15.00 8.51
CA TYR A 235 -11.05 15.49 7.65
C TYR A 235 -10.81 15.20 6.16
N ILE A 236 -9.83 14.32 5.84
CA ILE A 236 -9.57 13.86 4.46
C ILE A 236 -10.17 12.48 4.29
N ASN A 237 -11.12 12.36 3.34
CA ASN A 237 -11.78 11.09 3.01
C ASN A 237 -12.04 11.01 1.50
N GLY A 238 -11.82 9.85 0.88
CA GLY A 238 -12.03 9.61 -0.54
C GLY A 238 -11.00 10.27 -1.48
N GLN A 239 -9.86 10.73 -0.95
CA GLN A 239 -8.85 11.45 -1.74
C GLN A 239 -7.75 10.50 -2.22
N VAL A 240 -7.16 10.87 -3.36
CA VAL A 240 -5.99 10.23 -3.95
C VAL A 240 -4.89 11.27 -4.02
N ILE A 241 -3.83 11.09 -3.24
CA ILE A 241 -2.72 12.04 -3.17
C ILE A 241 -1.58 11.54 -4.05
N ALA A 242 -1.28 12.28 -5.12
CA ALA A 242 -0.12 12.01 -5.95
C ALA A 242 1.18 12.39 -5.22
N VAL A 243 2.13 11.45 -5.16
CA VAL A 243 3.48 11.66 -4.62
C VAL A 243 4.47 11.32 -5.73
N ASP A 244 4.66 12.25 -6.65
CA ASP A 244 5.23 12.01 -7.96
C ASP A 244 6.24 13.07 -8.44
N GLY A 245 6.62 14.00 -7.58
CA GLY A 245 7.52 15.10 -7.90
C GLY A 245 6.98 16.06 -8.96
N GLY A 246 5.65 16.11 -9.17
CA GLY A 246 4.99 16.92 -10.18
C GLY A 246 4.87 16.23 -11.54
N ARG A 247 5.17 14.93 -11.64
CA ARG A 247 5.15 14.20 -12.92
C ARG A 247 3.80 14.25 -13.63
N THR A 248 2.69 14.28 -12.90
CA THR A 248 1.34 14.31 -13.48
C THR A 248 0.85 15.69 -13.88
N VAL A 249 1.49 16.78 -13.44
CA VAL A 249 1.07 18.16 -13.77
C VAL A 249 1.80 18.75 -14.99
N VAL A 250 2.70 17.99 -15.60
CA VAL A 250 3.36 18.35 -16.86
C VAL A 250 2.85 17.50 -18.01
N ALA A 251 2.92 18.05 -19.23
CA ALA A 251 2.48 17.41 -20.47
C ALA A 251 3.35 16.20 -20.85
#